data_4853177a683e4f4f874e58dd3b922f1c
#
_entry.id   4853177a683e4f4f874e58dd3b922f1c
#
_cell.length_a   1.000
_cell.length_b   1.000
_cell.length_c   1.000
_cell.angle_alpha   90.00
_cell.angle_beta   90.00
_cell.angle_gamma   90.00
#
_symmetry.space_group_name_H-M   'P 1'
#
loop_
_entity.id
_entity.type
_entity.pdbx_description
1 polymer ?
#
loop_
_entity_poly.entity_id
_entity_poly.type
_entity_poly.pdbx_seq_one_letter_code
_entity_poly.pdbx_strand_id
1 'polypeptide(L)'
;IADLKPDYIVAAYDLPKPTYRHEVYKDYKAGRAKTDDDLAIQLEKSKELVEALNIPIYSKEGFEADDILGTIVEQLKIENSKLKIPDVDVIIASGDMDTLQLVDDNYVKVYTLKKGITDTVLYDEEGVKKRFGFEPKFLPDYKGLRGDPSDNIVGIAGIGEKTATELITQFGTIENIYRKITNHKSQITNIKPRILELLKTGEEEAKFSKMLATIRRDAPIKFEMPEKNWREGIDLEKAKQLFNKLEFRTMGTRLEATLNGSTVAVVQKNKEKKEETKIDPTELEETKVALWVADSNKTNPTLEDIYGFTNTTDFKKAKEIIFDELKKREAESVFEKIEKPLIPIAEKMHKRGILADAGVFKKLNKEYREELNEIEKNIWKLSGQEFNIASPKQMGEVLFEKMGLVLKNHKKTAGGAKSTRESELEKMKELHPIIPLILEYRELSKLLGTYIEPIPKMLDKNSRLHSRFIQTGAATGRMASHDPNLQNIPISTERGRAIRQAFLATSGFKLAAFDYSQIELRIAAILSGDITLIEIFKSGEDVH
;
A
#
# COMPACT_ATOMS: atom_id res chain seq x y z
N ILE A 1 -15.31 -2.89 -7.67
CA ILE A 1 -16.62 -2.56 -8.25
C ILE A 1 -16.47 -2.19 -9.73
N ALA A 2 -15.58 -1.26 -10.09
CA ALA A 2 -15.40 -0.83 -11.48
C ALA A 2 -15.02 -1.97 -12.43
N ASP A 3 -14.18 -2.90 -11.99
CA ASP A 3 -13.70 -4.02 -12.80
C ASP A 3 -14.73 -5.15 -12.93
N LEU A 4 -15.42 -5.45 -11.83
CA LEU A 4 -16.36 -6.59 -11.74
C LEU A 4 -17.78 -6.20 -12.14
N LYS A 5 -18.15 -4.92 -12.07
CA LYS A 5 -19.47 -4.36 -12.40
C LYS A 5 -20.63 -5.16 -11.80
N PRO A 6 -20.64 -5.41 -10.49
CA PRO A 6 -21.66 -6.24 -9.87
C PRO A 6 -23.04 -5.60 -9.97
N ASP A 7 -24.08 -6.41 -10.03
CA ASP A 7 -25.48 -5.98 -9.93
C ASP A 7 -25.88 -5.79 -8.47
N TYR A 8 -25.40 -6.67 -7.59
CA TYR A 8 -25.65 -6.64 -6.15
C TYR A 8 -24.34 -6.70 -5.39
N ILE A 9 -24.28 -6.04 -4.25
CA ILE A 9 -23.11 -6.05 -3.36
C ILE A 9 -23.61 -6.25 -1.93
N VAL A 10 -22.94 -7.11 -1.19
CA VAL A 10 -23.12 -7.29 0.25
C VAL A 10 -21.75 -7.30 0.93
N ALA A 11 -21.69 -6.93 2.20
CA ALA A 11 -20.46 -6.92 2.97
C ALA A 11 -20.57 -7.85 4.18
N ALA A 12 -19.53 -8.62 4.45
CA ALA A 12 -19.38 -9.42 5.66
C ALA A 12 -18.33 -8.80 6.56
N TYR A 13 -18.62 -8.67 7.86
CA TYR A 13 -17.72 -8.07 8.85
C TYR A 13 -17.49 -9.01 10.03
N ASP A 14 -16.24 -9.05 10.48
CA ASP A 14 -15.89 -9.64 11.77
C ASP A 14 -16.40 -8.77 12.92
N LEU A 15 -16.81 -9.41 14.01
CA LEU A 15 -17.13 -8.73 15.26
C LEU A 15 -15.96 -8.83 16.23
N PRO A 16 -15.74 -7.83 17.10
CA PRO A 16 -14.63 -7.82 18.06
C PRO A 16 -14.90 -8.76 19.27
N LYS A 17 -15.40 -9.96 19.00
CA LYS A 17 -15.74 -10.98 20.01
C LYS A 17 -15.13 -12.33 19.64
N PRO A 18 -14.83 -13.19 20.62
CA PRO A 18 -14.39 -14.54 20.34
C PRO A 18 -15.39 -15.29 19.46
N THR A 19 -14.86 -16.15 18.60
CA THR A 19 -15.66 -17.05 17.75
C THR A 19 -15.65 -18.45 18.30
N TYR A 20 -16.50 -19.35 17.78
CA TYR A 20 -16.52 -20.76 18.19
C TYR A 20 -15.13 -21.42 18.09
N ARG A 21 -14.26 -20.94 17.16
CA ARG A 21 -12.89 -21.45 17.05
C ARG A 21 -12.06 -21.13 18.28
N HIS A 22 -12.24 -19.96 18.87
CA HIS A 22 -11.57 -19.57 20.13
C HIS A 22 -12.11 -20.35 21.34
N GLU A 23 -13.40 -20.74 21.30
CA GLU A 23 -14.00 -21.57 22.38
C GLU A 23 -13.41 -22.97 22.41
N VAL A 24 -13.17 -23.58 21.23
CA VAL A 24 -12.60 -24.93 21.12
C VAL A 24 -11.08 -24.95 21.13
N TYR A 25 -10.43 -23.85 20.77
CA TYR A 25 -8.97 -23.73 20.71
C TYR A 25 -8.53 -22.34 21.18
N LYS A 26 -8.10 -22.23 22.44
CA LYS A 26 -7.73 -20.94 23.06
C LYS A 26 -6.56 -20.22 22.38
N ASP A 27 -5.67 -20.97 21.74
CA ASP A 27 -4.51 -20.44 21.04
C ASP A 27 -4.80 -20.09 19.57
N TYR A 28 -6.05 -20.22 19.12
CA TYR A 28 -6.44 -19.82 17.78
C TYR A 28 -6.14 -18.32 17.57
N LYS A 29 -5.38 -18.01 16.52
CA LYS A 29 -4.91 -16.64 16.18
C LYS A 29 -4.10 -15.94 17.30
N ALA A 30 -3.60 -16.67 18.32
CA ALA A 30 -2.86 -16.07 19.44
C ALA A 30 -1.54 -15.36 19.01
N GLY A 31 -0.98 -15.72 17.86
CA GLY A 31 0.21 -15.07 17.30
C GLY A 31 -0.05 -13.73 16.59
N ARG A 32 -1.31 -13.33 16.39
CA ARG A 32 -1.65 -12.07 15.73
C ARG A 32 -1.39 -10.89 16.69
N ALA A 33 -0.71 -9.85 16.18
CA ALA A 33 -0.56 -8.60 16.92
C ALA A 33 -1.93 -7.97 17.18
N LYS A 34 -2.09 -7.33 18.35
CA LYS A 34 -3.30 -6.52 18.61
C LYS A 34 -3.45 -5.48 17.51
N THR A 35 -4.67 -5.32 17.01
CA THR A 35 -5.01 -4.27 16.04
C THR A 35 -4.67 -2.91 16.66
N ASP A 36 -3.98 -2.06 15.91
CA ASP A 36 -3.70 -0.68 16.27
C ASP A 36 -5.02 0.06 16.56
N ASP A 37 -5.05 0.88 17.61
CA ASP A 37 -6.26 1.57 18.03
C ASP A 37 -6.80 2.52 16.94
N ASP A 38 -5.92 3.17 16.16
CA ASP A 38 -6.31 4.00 15.02
C ASP A 38 -6.94 3.18 13.90
N LEU A 39 -6.41 1.97 13.64
CA LEU A 39 -6.99 1.05 12.65
C LEU A 39 -8.36 0.51 13.12
N ALA A 40 -8.52 0.24 14.40
CA ALA A 40 -9.81 -0.20 14.96
C ALA A 40 -10.90 0.86 14.76
N ILE A 41 -10.57 2.15 14.99
CA ILE A 41 -11.49 3.28 14.73
C ILE A 41 -11.83 3.37 13.23
N GLN A 42 -10.86 3.16 12.34
CA GLN A 42 -11.09 3.18 10.89
C GLN A 42 -11.97 2.02 10.42
N LEU A 43 -11.85 0.84 11.02
CA LEU A 43 -12.71 -0.31 10.71
C LEU A 43 -14.18 -0.01 11.06
N GLU A 44 -14.45 0.64 12.20
CA GLU A 44 -15.82 1.06 12.52
C GLU A 44 -16.33 2.11 11.53
N LYS A 45 -15.51 3.09 11.16
CA LYS A 45 -15.87 4.09 10.15
C LYS A 45 -16.08 3.48 8.75
N SER A 46 -15.45 2.35 8.45
CA SER A 46 -15.66 1.67 7.18
C SER A 46 -17.09 1.16 7.03
N LYS A 47 -17.77 0.83 8.14
CA LYS A 47 -19.19 0.44 8.14
C LYS A 47 -20.08 1.61 7.70
N GLU A 48 -19.84 2.82 8.25
CA GLU A 48 -20.55 4.04 7.82
C GLU A 48 -20.40 4.27 6.30
N LEU A 49 -19.22 3.97 5.76
CA LEU A 49 -18.95 4.08 4.33
C LEU A 49 -19.76 3.07 3.51
N VAL A 50 -19.77 1.81 3.95
CA VAL A 50 -20.50 0.72 3.29
C VAL A 50 -22.00 0.98 3.31
N GLU A 51 -22.53 1.46 4.45
CA GLU A 51 -23.93 1.87 4.59
C GLU A 51 -24.29 3.06 3.71
N ALA A 52 -23.41 4.08 3.61
CA ALA A 52 -23.61 5.23 2.73
C ALA A 52 -23.63 4.84 1.24
N LEU A 53 -22.98 3.73 0.89
CA LEU A 53 -23.04 3.11 -0.44
C LEU A 53 -24.25 2.19 -0.63
N ASN A 54 -25.18 2.16 0.34
CA ASN A 54 -26.35 1.29 0.36
C ASN A 54 -26.01 -0.21 0.18
N ILE A 55 -24.91 -0.64 0.81
CA ILE A 55 -24.45 -2.03 0.79
C ILE A 55 -24.86 -2.69 2.12
N PRO A 56 -25.70 -3.73 2.11
CA PRO A 56 -26.09 -4.46 3.31
C PRO A 56 -24.88 -5.10 3.99
N ILE A 57 -24.81 -4.97 5.34
CA ILE A 57 -23.75 -5.56 6.16
C ILE A 57 -24.29 -6.78 6.90
N TYR A 58 -23.56 -7.89 6.79
CA TYR A 58 -23.83 -9.13 7.50
C TYR A 58 -22.70 -9.43 8.49
N SER A 59 -23.07 -9.77 9.71
CA SER A 59 -22.17 -10.22 10.77
C SER A 59 -22.94 -11.06 11.78
N LYS A 60 -22.25 -11.93 12.51
CA LYS A 60 -22.87 -12.76 13.56
C LYS A 60 -21.87 -13.04 14.67
N GLU A 61 -22.30 -12.85 15.93
CA GLU A 61 -21.49 -13.24 17.08
C GLU A 61 -21.19 -14.74 17.06
N GLY A 62 -19.94 -15.09 17.38
CA GLY A 62 -19.47 -16.47 17.37
C GLY A 62 -18.99 -16.98 16.01
N PHE A 63 -19.11 -16.18 14.94
CA PHE A 63 -18.68 -16.52 13.57
C PHE A 63 -17.76 -15.47 12.99
N GLU A 64 -16.88 -15.89 12.09
CA GLU A 64 -16.00 -14.99 11.34
C GLU A 64 -16.68 -14.54 10.04
N ALA A 65 -16.20 -13.42 9.45
CA ALA A 65 -16.72 -12.91 8.19
C ALA A 65 -16.71 -13.96 7.07
N ASP A 66 -15.69 -14.84 7.05
CA ASP A 66 -15.60 -15.92 6.05
C ASP A 66 -16.71 -16.96 6.23
N ASP A 67 -17.13 -17.27 7.49
CA ASP A 67 -18.26 -18.15 7.76
C ASP A 67 -19.59 -17.51 7.29
N ILE A 68 -19.70 -16.18 7.41
CA ILE A 68 -20.82 -15.42 6.88
C ILE A 68 -20.87 -15.51 5.36
N LEU A 69 -19.72 -15.30 4.67
CA LEU A 69 -19.60 -15.45 3.22
C LEU A 69 -19.96 -16.87 2.76
N GLY A 70 -19.43 -17.89 3.43
CA GLY A 70 -19.74 -19.29 3.14
C GLY A 70 -21.22 -19.61 3.29
N THR A 71 -21.87 -19.03 4.32
CA THR A 71 -23.30 -19.22 4.57
C THR A 71 -24.17 -18.51 3.53
N ILE A 72 -23.83 -17.30 3.12
CA ILE A 72 -24.53 -16.56 2.06
C ILE A 72 -24.47 -17.33 0.75
N VAL A 73 -23.28 -17.82 0.38
CA VAL A 73 -23.10 -18.64 -0.83
C VAL A 73 -24.00 -19.88 -0.80
N GLU A 74 -24.06 -20.59 0.34
CA GLU A 74 -24.87 -21.80 0.46
C GLU A 74 -26.38 -21.48 0.37
N GLN A 75 -26.85 -20.41 1.01
CA GLN A 75 -28.24 -19.97 0.92
C GLN A 75 -28.63 -19.57 -0.51
N LEU A 76 -27.75 -18.85 -1.22
CA LEU A 76 -27.96 -18.52 -2.64
C LEU A 76 -28.07 -19.77 -3.53
N LYS A 77 -27.21 -20.78 -3.32
CA LYS A 77 -27.30 -22.05 -4.05
C LYS A 77 -28.65 -22.75 -3.84
N ILE A 78 -29.13 -22.76 -2.60
CA ILE A 78 -30.42 -23.37 -2.25
C ILE A 78 -31.59 -22.59 -2.88
N GLU A 79 -31.56 -21.27 -2.85
CA GLU A 79 -32.61 -20.44 -3.45
C GLU A 79 -32.62 -20.55 -4.97
N ASN A 80 -31.50 -20.52 -5.65
CA ASN A 80 -31.37 -20.69 -7.09
C ASN A 80 -31.93 -22.06 -7.54
N SER A 81 -31.69 -23.12 -6.78
CA SER A 81 -32.22 -24.44 -7.08
C SER A 81 -33.73 -24.54 -6.93
N LYS A 82 -34.35 -23.76 -6.03
CA LYS A 82 -35.81 -23.76 -5.78
C LYS A 82 -36.57 -22.84 -6.73
N LEU A 83 -36.02 -21.68 -7.06
CA LEU A 83 -36.73 -20.61 -7.77
C LEU A 83 -36.47 -20.59 -9.28
N LYS A 84 -35.56 -21.44 -9.81
CA LYS A 84 -35.10 -21.40 -11.22
C LYS A 84 -34.68 -19.98 -11.65
N ILE A 85 -34.09 -19.22 -10.71
CA ILE A 85 -33.50 -17.92 -11.01
C ILE A 85 -32.33 -18.16 -11.96
N PRO A 86 -32.13 -17.34 -13.01
CA PRO A 86 -30.98 -17.49 -13.89
C PRO A 86 -29.67 -17.38 -13.09
N ASP A 87 -28.66 -18.13 -13.52
CA ASP A 87 -27.35 -18.29 -12.88
C ASP A 87 -26.82 -16.98 -12.28
N VAL A 88 -26.74 -16.94 -10.94
CA VAL A 88 -26.11 -15.83 -10.22
C VAL A 88 -24.63 -16.16 -10.06
N ASP A 89 -23.77 -15.45 -10.78
CA ASP A 89 -22.33 -15.50 -10.57
C ASP A 89 -21.96 -14.81 -9.25
N VAL A 90 -21.42 -15.53 -8.30
CA VAL A 90 -20.94 -14.99 -7.03
C VAL A 90 -19.45 -14.71 -7.10
N ILE A 91 -19.05 -13.49 -6.81
CA ILE A 91 -17.62 -13.13 -6.69
C ILE A 91 -17.34 -12.72 -5.25
N ILE A 92 -16.57 -13.51 -4.53
CA ILE A 92 -16.07 -13.17 -3.19
C ILE A 92 -14.83 -12.29 -3.34
N ALA A 93 -14.89 -11.04 -2.88
CA ALA A 93 -13.76 -10.14 -2.82
C ALA A 93 -13.13 -10.20 -1.42
N SER A 94 -12.02 -10.92 -1.27
CA SER A 94 -11.35 -11.12 0.02
C SER A 94 -9.83 -11.11 -0.14
N GLY A 95 -9.13 -10.57 0.86
CA GLY A 95 -7.68 -10.73 1.00
C GLY A 95 -7.26 -12.05 1.63
N ASP A 96 -8.20 -12.79 2.21
CA ASP A 96 -7.94 -14.08 2.86
C ASP A 96 -8.01 -15.22 1.85
N MET A 97 -6.92 -15.98 1.77
CA MET A 97 -6.81 -17.12 0.84
C MET A 97 -7.65 -18.32 1.29
N ASP A 98 -8.18 -18.31 2.50
CA ASP A 98 -9.05 -19.37 3.00
C ASP A 98 -10.38 -19.41 2.27
N THR A 99 -10.84 -18.25 1.78
CA THR A 99 -12.04 -18.15 0.94
C THR A 99 -11.93 -18.95 -0.36
N LEU A 100 -10.72 -19.31 -0.79
CA LEU A 100 -10.53 -20.18 -1.98
C LEU A 100 -11.16 -21.56 -1.83
N GLN A 101 -11.43 -22.04 -0.62
CA GLN A 101 -12.18 -23.29 -0.40
C GLN A 101 -13.66 -23.19 -0.83
N LEU A 102 -14.16 -21.98 -1.05
CA LEU A 102 -15.53 -21.70 -1.50
C LEU A 102 -15.66 -21.67 -3.03
N VAL A 103 -14.54 -21.66 -3.77
CA VAL A 103 -14.53 -21.62 -5.24
C VAL A 103 -15.25 -22.84 -5.80
N ASP A 104 -16.15 -22.56 -6.75
CA ASP A 104 -16.97 -23.53 -7.45
C ASP A 104 -17.33 -22.93 -8.81
N ASP A 105 -16.77 -23.46 -9.90
CA ASP A 105 -16.87 -22.85 -11.23
C ASP A 105 -18.30 -22.65 -11.73
N ASN A 106 -19.25 -23.38 -11.16
CA ASN A 106 -20.67 -23.22 -11.48
C ASN A 106 -21.30 -21.99 -10.80
N TYR A 107 -20.67 -21.47 -9.70
CA TYR A 107 -21.32 -20.46 -8.87
C TYR A 107 -20.38 -19.41 -8.30
N VAL A 108 -19.11 -19.75 -7.92
CA VAL A 108 -18.30 -18.93 -7.03
C VAL A 108 -16.87 -18.79 -7.53
N LYS A 109 -16.46 -17.55 -7.72
CA LYS A 109 -15.05 -17.19 -7.94
C LYS A 109 -14.56 -16.29 -6.81
N VAL A 110 -13.25 -16.26 -6.57
CA VAL A 110 -12.64 -15.41 -5.55
C VAL A 110 -11.72 -14.38 -6.20
N TYR A 111 -12.01 -13.12 -5.95
CA TYR A 111 -11.21 -11.97 -6.37
C TYR A 111 -10.32 -11.52 -5.22
N THR A 112 -9.03 -11.59 -5.38
CA THR A 112 -8.07 -11.29 -4.32
C THR A 112 -6.86 -10.50 -4.81
N LEU A 113 -6.09 -9.96 -3.85
CA LEU A 113 -4.85 -9.23 -4.11
C LEU A 113 -3.69 -10.20 -4.33
N LYS A 114 -2.88 -9.98 -5.37
CA LYS A 114 -1.68 -10.77 -5.66
C LYS A 114 -0.42 -10.07 -5.13
N LYS A 115 -0.24 -8.79 -5.46
CA LYS A 115 0.89 -7.98 -5.00
C LYS A 115 0.48 -6.51 -4.88
N GLY A 116 0.49 -5.98 -3.64
CA GLY A 116 -0.03 -4.63 -3.39
C GLY A 116 -1.54 -4.55 -3.65
N ILE A 117 -2.07 -3.35 -3.78
CA ILE A 117 -3.52 -3.08 -3.95
C ILE A 117 -3.98 -3.01 -5.41
N THR A 118 -3.05 -3.01 -6.37
CA THR A 118 -3.34 -2.84 -7.80
C THR A 118 -3.20 -4.13 -8.62
N ASP A 119 -2.44 -5.11 -8.15
CA ASP A 119 -2.27 -6.40 -8.83
C ASP A 119 -3.23 -7.42 -8.21
N THR A 120 -4.29 -7.70 -8.93
CA THR A 120 -5.40 -8.56 -8.48
C THR A 120 -5.50 -9.81 -9.35
N VAL A 121 -6.13 -10.84 -8.81
CA VAL A 121 -6.38 -12.11 -9.52
C VAL A 121 -7.78 -12.62 -9.19
N LEU A 122 -8.46 -13.12 -10.20
CA LEU A 122 -9.73 -13.83 -10.06
C LEU A 122 -9.42 -15.34 -10.12
N TYR A 123 -9.65 -16.04 -9.00
CA TYR A 123 -9.48 -17.48 -8.90
C TYR A 123 -10.78 -18.20 -9.26
N ASP A 124 -10.66 -19.12 -10.20
CA ASP A 124 -11.58 -20.22 -10.50
C ASP A 124 -10.97 -21.54 -10.03
N GLU A 125 -11.63 -22.67 -10.28
CA GLU A 125 -11.11 -23.99 -9.87
C GLU A 125 -9.76 -24.32 -10.53
N GLU A 126 -9.57 -23.94 -11.80
CA GLU A 126 -8.31 -24.17 -12.51
C GLU A 126 -7.18 -23.34 -11.89
N GLY A 127 -7.45 -22.08 -11.56
CA GLY A 127 -6.50 -21.21 -10.86
C GLY A 127 -6.07 -21.74 -9.50
N VAL A 128 -7.01 -22.27 -8.71
CA VAL A 128 -6.72 -22.90 -7.42
C VAL A 128 -5.90 -24.17 -7.62
N LYS A 129 -6.29 -25.03 -8.57
CA LYS A 129 -5.56 -26.27 -8.89
C LYS A 129 -4.15 -25.99 -9.40
N LYS A 130 -3.96 -24.96 -10.21
CA LYS A 130 -2.63 -24.52 -10.67
C LYS A 130 -1.75 -24.05 -9.52
N ARG A 131 -2.33 -23.40 -8.50
CA ARG A 131 -1.61 -22.85 -7.35
C ARG A 131 -1.24 -23.92 -6.32
N PHE A 132 -2.19 -24.79 -5.95
CA PHE A 132 -2.07 -25.75 -4.84
C PHE A 132 -1.86 -27.20 -5.29
N GLY A 133 -2.17 -27.53 -6.55
CA GLY A 133 -2.06 -28.88 -7.09
C GLY A 133 -3.31 -29.75 -6.90
N PHE A 134 -4.38 -29.20 -6.29
CA PHE A 134 -5.64 -29.91 -6.00
C PHE A 134 -6.85 -28.96 -6.10
N GLU A 135 -8.06 -29.55 -6.08
CA GLU A 135 -9.31 -28.79 -6.18
C GLU A 135 -9.61 -27.97 -4.90
N PRO A 136 -10.36 -26.85 -5.02
CA PRO A 136 -10.69 -25.94 -3.91
C PRO A 136 -11.23 -26.61 -2.66
N LYS A 137 -12.13 -27.57 -2.83
CA LYS A 137 -12.78 -28.30 -1.73
C LYS A 137 -11.83 -29.06 -0.80
N PHE A 138 -10.58 -29.31 -1.22
CA PHE A 138 -9.57 -29.99 -0.43
C PHE A 138 -8.67 -29.04 0.36
N LEU A 139 -8.89 -27.73 0.27
CA LEU A 139 -8.06 -26.75 0.99
C LEU A 139 -8.12 -26.94 2.52
N PRO A 140 -9.28 -27.22 3.15
CA PRO A 140 -9.34 -27.55 4.57
C PRO A 140 -8.55 -28.82 4.94
N ASP A 141 -8.59 -29.84 4.09
CA ASP A 141 -7.83 -31.08 4.28
C ASP A 141 -6.33 -30.84 4.21
N TYR A 142 -5.90 -30.04 3.23
CA TYR A 142 -4.51 -29.62 3.11
C TYR A 142 -4.02 -28.87 4.35
N LYS A 143 -4.81 -27.89 4.86
CA LYS A 143 -4.50 -27.18 6.10
C LYS A 143 -4.56 -28.10 7.32
N GLY A 144 -5.45 -29.05 7.33
CA GLY A 144 -5.52 -30.07 8.37
C GLY A 144 -4.22 -30.87 8.51
N LEU A 145 -3.56 -31.20 7.39
CA LEU A 145 -2.28 -31.91 7.39
C LEU A 145 -1.09 -30.99 7.68
N ARG A 146 -1.00 -29.85 6.97
CA ARG A 146 0.15 -28.93 7.04
C ARG A 146 0.13 -28.03 8.27
N GLY A 147 -1.08 -27.71 8.77
CA GLY A 147 -1.34 -26.58 9.66
C GLY A 147 -1.41 -25.25 8.92
N ASP A 148 -1.72 -24.20 9.67
CA ASP A 148 -1.67 -22.81 9.24
C ASP A 148 -1.03 -21.91 10.29
N PRO A 149 0.23 -21.50 10.11
CA PRO A 149 0.92 -20.64 11.06
C PRO A 149 0.29 -19.26 11.22
N SER A 150 -0.46 -18.76 10.22
CA SER A 150 -1.10 -17.43 10.28
C SER A 150 -2.24 -17.40 11.29
N ASP A 151 -2.92 -18.53 11.46
CA ASP A 151 -4.04 -18.72 12.40
C ASP A 151 -3.68 -19.59 13.60
N ASN A 152 -2.40 -19.93 13.72
CA ASN A 152 -1.88 -20.79 14.77
C ASN A 152 -2.53 -22.20 14.76
N ILE A 153 -2.86 -22.71 13.58
CA ILE A 153 -3.37 -24.08 13.39
C ILE A 153 -2.17 -25.02 13.21
N VAL A 154 -2.10 -26.03 14.07
CA VAL A 154 -0.87 -26.84 14.22
C VAL A 154 -0.65 -27.81 13.06
N GLY A 155 -1.68 -28.49 12.58
CA GLY A 155 -1.53 -29.61 11.63
C GLY A 155 -0.79 -30.80 12.24
N ILE A 156 -0.18 -31.63 11.39
CA ILE A 156 0.68 -32.72 11.82
C ILE A 156 2.13 -32.26 11.82
N ALA A 157 2.77 -32.22 13.00
CA ALA A 157 4.17 -31.84 13.12
C ALA A 157 5.08 -32.71 12.22
N GLY A 158 5.84 -32.07 11.33
CA GLY A 158 6.72 -32.74 10.36
C GLY A 158 6.09 -33.02 8.98
N ILE A 159 4.81 -32.66 8.77
CA ILE A 159 4.17 -32.65 7.46
C ILE A 159 4.12 -31.20 6.97
N GLY A 160 5.02 -30.86 6.04
CA GLY A 160 5.07 -29.54 5.40
C GLY A 160 4.26 -29.48 4.10
N GLU A 161 4.30 -28.32 3.46
CA GLU A 161 3.56 -27.97 2.24
C GLU A 161 3.65 -29.06 1.15
N LYS A 162 4.88 -29.44 0.76
CA LYS A 162 5.09 -30.42 -0.32
C LYS A 162 4.45 -31.77 0.00
N THR A 163 4.63 -32.29 1.20
CA THR A 163 4.09 -33.58 1.61
C THR A 163 2.57 -33.53 1.72
N ALA A 164 1.99 -32.46 2.27
CA ALA A 164 0.55 -32.28 2.34
C ALA A 164 -0.07 -32.20 0.93
N THR A 165 0.53 -31.43 0.01
CA THR A 165 0.08 -31.36 -1.40
C THR A 165 0.12 -32.73 -2.07
N GLU A 166 1.22 -33.50 -1.93
CA GLU A 166 1.34 -34.86 -2.49
C GLU A 166 0.25 -35.80 -1.96
N LEU A 167 0.00 -35.76 -0.64
CA LEU A 167 -1.03 -36.58 0.01
C LEU A 167 -2.44 -36.20 -0.47
N ILE A 168 -2.78 -34.92 -0.51
CA ILE A 168 -4.09 -34.46 -0.96
C ILE A 168 -4.31 -34.74 -2.45
N THR A 169 -3.31 -34.51 -3.29
CA THR A 169 -3.40 -34.82 -4.73
C THR A 169 -3.64 -36.31 -4.98
N GLN A 170 -3.01 -37.18 -4.17
CA GLN A 170 -3.10 -38.65 -4.34
C GLN A 170 -4.37 -39.25 -3.71
N PHE A 171 -4.80 -38.72 -2.56
CA PHE A 171 -5.85 -39.38 -1.74
C PHE A 171 -7.12 -38.53 -1.57
N GLY A 172 -7.06 -37.23 -1.85
CA GLY A 172 -8.17 -36.29 -1.65
C GLY A 172 -8.30 -35.88 -0.18
N THR A 173 -9.29 -36.38 0.53
CA THR A 173 -9.60 -35.97 1.89
C THR A 173 -8.76 -36.72 2.95
N ILE A 174 -8.64 -36.11 4.13
CA ILE A 174 -8.03 -36.71 5.31
C ILE A 174 -8.71 -38.06 5.65
N GLU A 175 -10.03 -38.12 5.60
CA GLU A 175 -10.79 -39.32 5.88
C GLU A 175 -10.43 -40.46 4.92
N ASN A 176 -10.21 -40.14 3.65
CA ASN A 176 -9.75 -41.14 2.65
C ASN A 176 -8.33 -41.61 2.93
N ILE A 177 -7.43 -40.74 3.37
CA ILE A 177 -6.06 -41.10 3.76
C ILE A 177 -6.12 -42.13 4.89
N TYR A 178 -6.84 -41.80 5.98
CA TYR A 178 -6.92 -42.70 7.14
C TYR A 178 -7.68 -43.99 6.84
N ARG A 179 -8.73 -43.97 6.05
CA ARG A 179 -9.44 -45.19 5.60
C ARG A 179 -8.49 -46.14 4.84
N LYS A 180 -7.62 -45.62 3.98
CA LYS A 180 -6.64 -46.43 3.26
C LYS A 180 -5.54 -46.97 4.19
N ILE A 181 -5.08 -46.15 5.14
CA ILE A 181 -4.09 -46.57 6.16
C ILE A 181 -4.64 -47.75 6.98
N THR A 182 -5.92 -47.72 7.36
CA THR A 182 -6.56 -48.72 8.21
C THR A 182 -6.85 -50.02 7.42
N ASN A 183 -7.39 -49.92 6.20
CA ASN A 183 -7.89 -51.05 5.44
C ASN A 183 -6.79 -51.82 4.66
N HIS A 184 -5.67 -51.18 4.32
CA HIS A 184 -4.63 -51.76 3.48
C HIS A 184 -3.24 -51.72 4.14
N LYS A 185 -3.08 -52.46 5.25
CA LYS A 185 -1.81 -52.53 6.01
C LYS A 185 -0.55 -52.93 5.18
N SER A 186 -0.72 -53.42 3.94
CA SER A 186 0.35 -53.95 3.12
C SER A 186 0.56 -53.33 1.73
N GLN A 187 -0.23 -52.32 1.32
CA GLN A 187 -0.20 -51.80 -0.06
C GLN A 187 -0.09 -50.27 -0.23
N ILE A 188 0.25 -49.51 0.80
CA ILE A 188 0.58 -48.10 0.61
C ILE A 188 2.07 -47.99 0.26
N THR A 189 2.44 -48.48 -0.93
CA THR A 189 3.82 -48.50 -1.42
C THR A 189 4.40 -47.13 -1.75
N ASN A 190 3.54 -46.09 -1.84
CA ASN A 190 3.94 -44.75 -2.30
C ASN A 190 4.12 -43.71 -1.18
N ILE A 191 3.90 -44.07 0.10
CA ILE A 191 4.14 -43.18 1.24
C ILE A 191 5.43 -43.64 1.96
N LYS A 192 6.35 -42.69 2.17
CA LYS A 192 7.57 -42.96 2.95
C LYS A 192 7.22 -43.47 4.36
N PRO A 193 7.91 -44.49 4.90
CA PRO A 193 7.58 -45.02 6.23
C PRO A 193 7.49 -43.99 7.34
N ARG A 194 8.37 -42.97 7.33
CA ARG A 194 8.34 -41.85 8.29
C ARG A 194 7.04 -41.07 8.19
N ILE A 195 6.55 -40.79 6.98
CA ILE A 195 5.30 -40.02 6.80
C ILE A 195 4.09 -40.83 7.24
N LEU A 196 4.10 -42.12 6.98
CA LEU A 196 3.06 -43.04 7.45
C LEU A 196 2.97 -43.09 8.98
N GLU A 197 4.10 -43.04 9.67
CA GLU A 197 4.19 -42.99 11.12
C GLU A 197 3.58 -41.66 11.65
N LEU A 198 3.98 -40.52 11.06
CA LEU A 198 3.44 -39.20 11.41
C LEU A 198 1.92 -39.13 11.19
N LEU A 199 1.42 -39.70 10.10
CA LEU A 199 -0.02 -39.77 9.85
C LEU A 199 -0.74 -40.62 10.92
N LYS A 200 -0.19 -41.79 11.30
CA LYS A 200 -0.82 -42.63 12.32
C LYS A 200 -0.89 -42.00 13.70
N THR A 201 0.13 -41.22 14.07
CA THR A 201 0.20 -40.57 15.38
C THR A 201 -0.53 -39.24 15.41
N GLY A 202 -0.70 -38.56 14.26
CA GLY A 202 -1.28 -37.20 14.14
C GLY A 202 -2.71 -37.20 13.59
N GLU A 203 -3.48 -38.27 13.72
CA GLU A 203 -4.84 -38.34 13.15
C GLU A 203 -5.80 -37.32 13.78
N GLU A 204 -5.80 -37.23 15.10
CA GLU A 204 -6.69 -36.33 15.81
C GLU A 204 -6.30 -34.85 15.58
N GLU A 205 -4.99 -34.55 15.56
CA GLU A 205 -4.47 -33.22 15.23
C GLU A 205 -4.87 -32.79 13.80
N ALA A 206 -4.80 -33.72 12.84
CA ALA A 206 -5.19 -33.41 11.46
C ALA A 206 -6.68 -33.11 11.33
N LYS A 207 -7.54 -33.91 11.97
CA LYS A 207 -8.99 -33.72 12.00
C LYS A 207 -9.37 -32.41 12.69
N PHE A 208 -8.75 -32.14 13.84
CA PHE A 208 -8.96 -30.92 14.61
C PHE A 208 -8.52 -29.69 13.80
N SER A 209 -7.35 -29.73 13.22
CA SER A 209 -6.84 -28.65 12.36
C SER A 209 -7.69 -28.44 11.11
N LYS A 210 -8.19 -29.50 10.48
CA LYS A 210 -9.17 -29.40 9.38
C LYS A 210 -10.45 -28.71 9.84
N MET A 211 -10.98 -29.06 11.01
CA MET A 211 -12.18 -28.44 11.56
C MET A 211 -12.00 -26.92 11.76
N LEU A 212 -10.85 -26.50 12.31
CA LEU A 212 -10.52 -25.10 12.50
C LEU A 212 -10.36 -24.34 11.16
N ALA A 213 -9.76 -24.97 10.15
CA ALA A 213 -9.53 -24.39 8.82
C ALA A 213 -10.78 -24.37 7.92
N THR A 214 -11.84 -25.09 8.30
CA THR A 214 -13.06 -25.18 7.50
C THR A 214 -13.94 -23.95 7.70
N ILE A 215 -14.29 -23.27 6.63
CA ILE A 215 -15.30 -22.21 6.61
C ILE A 215 -16.68 -22.85 6.80
N ARG A 216 -17.41 -22.41 7.80
CA ARG A 216 -18.78 -22.85 8.05
C ARG A 216 -19.75 -22.24 7.05
N ARG A 217 -20.81 -22.99 6.72
CA ARG A 217 -21.83 -22.58 5.75
C ARG A 217 -23.23 -22.58 6.37
N ASP A 218 -23.28 -22.63 7.69
CA ASP A 218 -24.49 -22.79 8.49
C ASP A 218 -24.58 -21.76 9.64
N ALA A 219 -23.90 -20.61 9.48
CA ALA A 219 -24.04 -19.51 10.46
C ALA A 219 -25.53 -19.10 10.54
N PRO A 220 -26.06 -18.85 11.76
CA PRO A 220 -27.48 -18.55 11.95
C PRO A 220 -27.81 -17.11 11.53
N ILE A 221 -27.66 -16.84 10.24
CA ILE A 221 -28.05 -15.62 9.57
C ILE A 221 -29.14 -15.94 8.53
N LYS A 222 -29.98 -14.97 8.24
CA LYS A 222 -30.90 -15.01 7.11
C LYS A 222 -30.40 -14.04 6.05
N PHE A 223 -29.96 -14.57 4.93
CA PHE A 223 -29.62 -13.76 3.78
C PHE A 223 -30.89 -13.42 2.99
N GLU A 224 -31.02 -12.16 2.64
CA GLU A 224 -32.09 -11.68 1.75
C GLU A 224 -31.42 -10.93 0.60
N MET A 225 -31.78 -11.35 -0.63
CA MET A 225 -31.27 -10.66 -1.82
C MET A 225 -31.74 -9.21 -1.81
N PRO A 226 -30.86 -8.20 -2.04
CA PRO A 226 -31.30 -6.81 -2.12
C PRO A 226 -32.37 -6.62 -3.21
N GLU A 227 -33.44 -5.88 -2.89
CA GLU A 227 -34.55 -5.65 -3.81
C GLU A 227 -34.15 -4.85 -5.06
N LYS A 228 -33.17 -3.95 -4.91
CA LYS A 228 -32.68 -3.08 -5.98
C LYS A 228 -31.25 -3.42 -6.36
N ASN A 229 -30.95 -3.26 -7.64
CA ASN A 229 -29.58 -3.24 -8.11
C ASN A 229 -28.78 -2.19 -7.32
N TRP A 230 -27.54 -2.53 -6.97
CA TRP A 230 -26.67 -1.65 -6.17
C TRP A 230 -26.61 -0.23 -6.71
N ARG A 231 -26.54 -0.06 -8.03
CA ARG A 231 -26.44 1.27 -8.67
C ARG A 231 -27.70 2.12 -8.50
N GLU A 232 -28.85 1.49 -8.43
CA GLU A 232 -30.15 2.17 -8.28
C GLU A 232 -30.46 2.54 -6.84
N GLY A 233 -29.87 1.82 -5.88
CA GLY A 233 -30.11 2.02 -4.45
C GLY A 233 -29.24 3.11 -3.81
N ILE A 234 -28.22 3.62 -4.51
CA ILE A 234 -27.23 4.50 -3.92
C ILE A 234 -27.69 5.97 -3.90
N ASP A 235 -27.54 6.63 -2.76
CA ASP A 235 -27.67 8.08 -2.62
C ASP A 235 -26.30 8.72 -2.85
N LEU A 236 -26.05 9.16 -4.08
CA LEU A 236 -24.77 9.74 -4.49
C LEU A 236 -24.38 10.98 -3.68
N GLU A 237 -25.35 11.84 -3.35
CA GLU A 237 -25.04 13.07 -2.61
C GLU A 237 -24.69 12.78 -1.15
N LYS A 238 -25.40 11.86 -0.50
CA LYS A 238 -25.09 11.39 0.85
C LYS A 238 -23.71 10.73 0.89
N ALA A 239 -23.39 9.90 -0.10
CA ALA A 239 -22.08 9.27 -0.21
C ALA A 239 -20.96 10.28 -0.40
N LYS A 240 -21.16 11.30 -1.26
CA LYS A 240 -20.19 12.40 -1.46
C LYS A 240 -19.97 13.23 -0.20
N GLN A 241 -21.03 13.54 0.54
CA GLN A 241 -20.90 14.27 1.82
C GLN A 241 -20.05 13.50 2.82
N LEU A 242 -20.25 12.18 2.92
CA LEU A 242 -19.41 11.34 3.77
C LEU A 242 -17.96 11.29 3.29
N PHE A 243 -17.72 11.15 1.97
CA PHE A 243 -16.38 11.20 1.41
C PHE A 243 -15.66 12.50 1.73
N ASN A 244 -16.34 13.63 1.61
CA ASN A 244 -15.78 14.93 1.96
C ASN A 244 -15.46 15.03 3.47
N LYS A 245 -16.36 14.54 4.34
CA LYS A 245 -16.13 14.47 5.79
C LYS A 245 -14.91 13.61 6.14
N LEU A 246 -14.69 12.53 5.39
CA LEU A 246 -13.55 11.60 5.56
C LEU A 246 -12.31 12.03 4.76
N GLU A 247 -12.34 13.18 4.08
CA GLU A 247 -11.26 13.72 3.24
C GLU A 247 -10.83 12.80 2.08
N PHE A 248 -11.75 12.01 1.53
CA PHE A 248 -11.50 11.14 0.38
C PHE A 248 -11.60 11.91 -0.92
N ARG A 249 -10.49 12.55 -1.32
CA ARG A 249 -10.40 13.52 -2.42
C ARG A 249 -10.94 13.05 -3.77
N THR A 250 -10.78 11.77 -4.10
CA THR A 250 -11.13 11.24 -5.43
C THR A 250 -12.30 10.26 -5.41
N MET A 251 -12.80 9.87 -4.24
CA MET A 251 -13.80 8.81 -4.13
C MET A 251 -15.14 9.20 -4.75
N GLY A 252 -15.57 10.45 -4.58
CA GLY A 252 -16.82 10.94 -5.17
C GLY A 252 -16.82 10.86 -6.69
N THR A 253 -15.74 11.32 -7.32
CA THR A 253 -15.57 11.25 -8.79
C THR A 253 -15.48 9.81 -9.28
N ARG A 254 -14.77 8.95 -8.54
CA ARG A 254 -14.66 7.51 -8.89
C ARG A 254 -16.01 6.80 -8.77
N LEU A 255 -16.80 7.12 -7.74
CA LEU A 255 -18.15 6.56 -7.57
C LEU A 255 -19.05 6.97 -8.72
N GLU A 256 -19.09 8.26 -9.06
CA GLU A 256 -19.85 8.78 -10.20
C GLU A 256 -19.45 8.12 -11.52
N ALA A 257 -18.15 7.95 -11.77
CA ALA A 257 -17.65 7.25 -12.94
C ALA A 257 -18.16 5.80 -13.01
N THR A 258 -18.14 5.12 -11.86
CA THR A 258 -18.57 3.72 -11.74
C THR A 258 -20.09 3.60 -11.97
N LEU A 259 -20.90 4.50 -11.41
CA LEU A 259 -22.35 4.52 -11.59
C LEU A 259 -22.74 4.79 -13.06
N ASN A 260 -22.02 5.69 -13.73
CA ASN A 260 -22.23 6.04 -15.14
C ASN A 260 -21.66 5.01 -16.13
N GLY A 261 -21.07 3.91 -15.67
CA GLY A 261 -20.44 2.90 -16.52
C GLY A 261 -19.19 3.37 -17.25
N SER A 262 -18.58 4.49 -16.81
CA SER A 262 -17.42 5.13 -17.42
C SER A 262 -16.14 4.80 -16.65
N THR A 263 -14.99 4.77 -17.31
CA THR A 263 -13.69 4.73 -16.60
C THR A 263 -13.37 6.10 -16.02
N VAL A 264 -12.67 6.15 -14.90
CA VAL A 264 -12.26 7.40 -14.23
C VAL A 264 -11.55 8.36 -15.20
N ALA A 265 -10.72 7.80 -16.11
CA ALA A 265 -10.03 8.59 -17.14
C ALA A 265 -10.99 9.26 -18.13
N VAL A 266 -12.11 8.59 -18.46
CA VAL A 266 -13.14 9.15 -19.37
C VAL A 266 -13.98 10.21 -18.66
N VAL A 267 -14.29 10.01 -17.38
CA VAL A 267 -15.05 10.98 -16.58
C VAL A 267 -14.21 12.21 -16.30
N GLN A 268 -12.92 12.07 -15.98
CA GLN A 268 -12.02 13.21 -15.87
C GLN A 268 -11.92 13.98 -17.21
N LYS A 269 -11.70 13.27 -18.33
CA LYS A 269 -11.74 13.93 -19.67
C LYS A 269 -13.11 14.53 -20.02
N ASN A 270 -14.21 13.89 -19.62
CA ASN A 270 -15.56 14.40 -19.91
C ASN A 270 -16.00 15.49 -18.91
N LYS A 271 -15.55 15.44 -17.64
CA LYS A 271 -15.74 16.55 -16.68
C LYS A 271 -14.87 17.74 -17.05
N GLU A 272 -13.61 17.51 -17.38
CA GLU A 272 -12.77 18.56 -17.98
C GLU A 272 -13.44 19.21 -19.22
N LYS A 273 -14.21 18.43 -20.01
CA LYS A 273 -14.97 18.98 -21.14
C LYS A 273 -16.36 19.58 -20.80
N LYS A 274 -17.00 19.19 -19.67
CA LYS A 274 -18.34 19.68 -19.32
C LYS A 274 -18.35 20.80 -18.27
N GLU A 275 -17.37 20.85 -17.37
CA GLU A 275 -17.18 21.92 -16.39
C GLU A 275 -16.07 22.91 -16.80
N GLU A 276 -15.38 22.70 -17.91
CA GLU A 276 -14.60 23.71 -18.61
C GLU A 276 -15.45 24.89 -19.11
N THR A 277 -16.60 25.17 -18.48
CA THR A 277 -17.18 26.50 -18.51
C THR A 277 -16.27 27.42 -17.69
N LYS A 278 -15.06 27.66 -18.29
CA LYS A 278 -14.37 28.93 -18.19
C LYS A 278 -13.90 29.37 -16.79
N ILE A 279 -13.33 28.43 -16.00
CA ILE A 279 -12.43 28.87 -14.93
C ILE A 279 -11.09 29.20 -15.59
N ASP A 280 -10.65 30.44 -15.46
CA ASP A 280 -9.33 30.86 -15.91
C ASP A 280 -8.27 30.01 -15.17
N PRO A 281 -7.36 29.31 -15.87
CA PRO A 281 -6.32 28.51 -15.23
C PRO A 281 -5.50 29.30 -14.19
N THR A 282 -5.29 30.59 -14.44
CA THR A 282 -4.57 31.47 -13.51
C THR A 282 -5.37 31.70 -12.24
N GLU A 283 -6.69 31.96 -12.37
CA GLU A 283 -7.57 32.13 -11.20
C GLU A 283 -7.67 30.82 -10.38
N LEU A 284 -7.71 29.67 -11.05
CA LEU A 284 -7.73 28.39 -10.36
C LEU A 284 -6.45 28.19 -9.55
N GLU A 285 -5.29 28.45 -10.14
CA GLU A 285 -4.01 28.27 -9.46
C GLU A 285 -3.84 29.27 -8.30
N GLU A 286 -4.22 30.53 -8.49
CA GLU A 286 -4.27 31.52 -7.39
C GLU A 286 -5.18 31.05 -6.24
N THR A 287 -6.35 30.49 -6.56
CA THR A 287 -7.30 30.01 -5.55
C THR A 287 -6.80 28.78 -4.80
N LYS A 288 -6.08 27.87 -5.48
CA LYS A 288 -5.42 26.73 -4.84
C LYS A 288 -4.35 27.18 -3.85
N VAL A 289 -3.50 28.12 -4.28
CA VAL A 289 -2.46 28.67 -3.40
C VAL A 289 -3.10 29.43 -2.22
N ALA A 290 -4.16 30.20 -2.46
CA ALA A 290 -4.91 30.89 -1.41
C ALA A 290 -5.51 29.91 -0.38
N LEU A 291 -6.09 28.78 -0.84
CA LEU A 291 -6.60 27.73 0.03
C LEU A 291 -5.50 27.13 0.90
N TRP A 292 -4.34 26.82 0.29
CA TRP A 292 -3.21 26.28 1.05
C TRP A 292 -2.64 27.30 2.06
N VAL A 293 -2.58 28.57 1.75
CA VAL A 293 -2.19 29.61 2.73
C VAL A 293 -3.21 29.71 3.87
N ALA A 294 -4.51 29.55 3.59
CA ALA A 294 -5.55 29.53 4.60
C ALA A 294 -5.48 28.25 5.48
N ASP A 295 -5.17 27.10 4.89
CA ASP A 295 -5.00 25.82 5.59
C ASP A 295 -3.84 25.03 4.98
N SER A 296 -2.64 25.17 5.55
CA SER A 296 -1.41 24.57 5.04
C SER A 296 -1.42 23.02 5.05
N ASN A 297 -2.33 22.38 5.79
CA ASN A 297 -2.52 20.94 5.74
C ASN A 297 -3.16 20.49 4.42
N LYS A 298 -3.83 21.38 3.70
CA LYS A 298 -4.38 21.12 2.35
C LYS A 298 -3.27 21.20 1.29
N THR A 299 -2.31 20.28 1.35
CA THR A 299 -1.19 20.26 0.38
C THR A 299 -1.68 19.85 -1.01
N ASN A 300 -1.14 20.47 -2.06
CA ASN A 300 -1.51 20.26 -3.48
C ASN A 300 -3.03 20.28 -3.70
N PRO A 301 -3.75 21.35 -3.30
CA PRO A 301 -5.19 21.35 -3.36
C PRO A 301 -5.70 21.26 -4.81
N THR A 302 -6.76 20.50 -4.99
CA THR A 302 -7.49 20.32 -6.24
C THR A 302 -8.71 21.25 -6.29
N LEU A 303 -9.43 21.30 -7.40
CA LEU A 303 -10.70 21.99 -7.50
C LEU A 303 -11.75 21.41 -6.53
N GLU A 304 -11.73 20.09 -6.36
CA GLU A 304 -12.59 19.40 -5.39
C GLU A 304 -12.26 19.80 -3.95
N ASP A 305 -10.98 20.01 -3.62
CA ASP A 305 -10.57 20.50 -2.29
C ASP A 305 -11.09 21.93 -2.04
N ILE A 306 -11.09 22.78 -3.07
CA ILE A 306 -11.69 24.12 -3.02
C ILE A 306 -13.19 24.03 -2.71
N TYR A 307 -13.91 23.21 -3.45
CA TYR A 307 -15.34 23.02 -3.26
C TYR A 307 -15.67 22.35 -1.93
N GLY A 308 -14.89 21.36 -1.52
CA GLY A 308 -15.04 20.70 -0.22
C GLY A 308 -14.79 21.62 0.97
N PHE A 309 -13.78 22.48 0.89
CA PHE A 309 -13.48 23.47 1.94
C PHE A 309 -14.58 24.52 2.08
N THR A 310 -15.12 24.98 0.97
CA THR A 310 -16.10 26.08 0.93
C THR A 310 -17.56 25.61 0.96
N ASN A 311 -17.78 24.28 0.86
CA ASN A 311 -19.10 23.66 0.78
C ASN A 311 -20.00 24.24 -0.34
N THR A 312 -19.40 24.63 -1.47
CA THR A 312 -20.11 25.13 -2.67
C THR A 312 -19.43 24.62 -3.94
N THR A 313 -20.20 24.40 -5.01
CA THR A 313 -19.69 24.04 -6.35
C THR A 313 -19.60 25.24 -7.30
N ASP A 314 -19.95 26.45 -6.83
CA ASP A 314 -19.77 27.68 -7.57
C ASP A 314 -18.37 28.24 -7.30
N PHE A 315 -17.50 28.20 -8.32
CA PHE A 315 -16.11 28.63 -8.19
C PHE A 315 -15.93 30.09 -7.72
N LYS A 316 -16.78 30.99 -8.17
CA LYS A 316 -16.69 32.41 -7.76
C LYS A 316 -16.99 32.59 -6.28
N LYS A 317 -18.06 31.93 -5.81
CA LYS A 317 -18.39 31.92 -4.38
C LYS A 317 -17.32 31.24 -3.54
N ALA A 318 -16.79 30.11 -4.03
CA ALA A 318 -15.72 29.40 -3.36
C ALA A 318 -14.47 30.28 -3.21
N LYS A 319 -14.07 30.97 -4.27
CA LYS A 319 -12.97 31.93 -4.24
C LYS A 319 -13.21 33.04 -3.19
N GLU A 320 -14.38 33.66 -3.18
CA GLU A 320 -14.74 34.70 -2.19
C GLU A 320 -14.62 34.17 -0.75
N ILE A 321 -15.15 32.98 -0.46
CA ILE A 321 -15.08 32.37 0.87
C ILE A 321 -13.62 32.11 1.29
N ILE A 322 -12.76 31.63 0.39
CA ILE A 322 -11.33 31.37 0.68
C ILE A 322 -10.61 32.70 0.97
N PHE A 323 -10.85 33.74 0.17
CA PHE A 323 -10.21 35.02 0.40
C PHE A 323 -10.71 35.72 1.68
N ASP A 324 -11.97 35.57 2.06
CA ASP A 324 -12.47 36.00 3.34
C ASP A 324 -11.85 35.23 4.51
N GLU A 325 -11.58 33.93 4.34
CA GLU A 325 -10.88 33.13 5.34
C GLU A 325 -9.42 33.59 5.50
N LEU A 326 -8.72 33.96 4.42
CA LEU A 326 -7.39 34.57 4.49
C LEU A 326 -7.36 35.82 5.34
N LYS A 327 -8.37 36.71 5.16
CA LYS A 327 -8.50 37.95 5.96
C LYS A 327 -8.72 37.64 7.44
N LYS A 328 -9.64 36.72 7.75
CA LYS A 328 -9.90 36.31 9.13
C LYS A 328 -8.67 35.75 9.83
N ARG A 329 -7.79 35.04 9.09
CA ARG A 329 -6.54 34.46 9.60
C ARG A 329 -5.35 35.42 9.53
N GLU A 330 -5.54 36.67 9.11
CA GLU A 330 -4.49 37.69 8.92
C GLU A 330 -3.37 37.20 7.94
N ALA A 331 -3.71 36.27 7.03
CA ALA A 331 -2.78 35.65 6.10
C ALA A 331 -2.79 36.28 4.69
N GLU A 332 -3.63 37.28 4.44
CA GLU A 332 -3.75 37.98 3.14
C GLU A 332 -2.41 38.57 2.69
N SER A 333 -1.64 39.14 3.63
CA SER A 333 -0.32 39.71 3.33
C SER A 333 0.70 38.65 2.86
N VAL A 334 0.65 37.45 3.40
CA VAL A 334 1.49 36.33 2.97
C VAL A 334 1.12 35.94 1.55
N PHE A 335 -0.18 35.78 1.28
CA PHE A 335 -0.65 35.45 -0.06
C PHE A 335 -0.25 36.50 -1.10
N GLU A 336 -0.61 37.76 -0.88
CA GLU A 336 -0.42 38.84 -1.89
C GLU A 336 1.06 39.21 -2.10
N LYS A 337 1.89 39.19 -1.04
CA LYS A 337 3.28 39.66 -1.11
C LYS A 337 4.30 38.58 -1.36
N ILE A 338 3.98 37.32 -1.05
CA ILE A 338 4.93 36.20 -1.13
C ILE A 338 4.43 35.17 -2.13
N GLU A 339 3.29 34.53 -1.86
CA GLU A 339 2.91 33.32 -2.57
C GLU A 339 2.38 33.59 -3.99
N LYS A 340 1.51 34.59 -4.15
CA LYS A 340 0.96 34.95 -5.46
C LYS A 340 2.04 35.40 -6.47
N PRO A 341 3.05 36.21 -6.12
CA PRO A 341 4.16 36.56 -7.02
C PRO A 341 5.04 35.36 -7.42
N LEU A 342 5.08 34.31 -6.62
CA LEU A 342 5.87 33.11 -6.91
C LEU A 342 5.21 32.20 -7.97
N ILE A 343 3.89 32.24 -8.13
CA ILE A 343 3.15 31.41 -9.12
C ILE A 343 3.76 31.54 -10.52
N PRO A 344 3.85 32.73 -11.14
CA PRO A 344 4.43 32.90 -12.47
C PRO A 344 5.94 32.58 -12.51
N ILE A 345 6.65 32.70 -11.39
CA ILE A 345 8.08 32.35 -11.30
C ILE A 345 8.25 30.82 -11.38
N ALA A 346 7.50 30.06 -10.60
CA ALA A 346 7.51 28.60 -10.62
C ALA A 346 7.15 28.04 -12.01
N GLU A 347 6.16 28.66 -12.66
CA GLU A 347 5.79 28.29 -14.04
C GLU A 347 6.91 28.58 -15.05
N LYS A 348 7.57 29.74 -14.95
CA LYS A 348 8.73 30.07 -15.78
C LYS A 348 9.90 29.11 -15.55
N MET A 349 10.17 28.72 -14.30
CA MET A 349 11.18 27.73 -13.96
C MET A 349 10.90 26.40 -14.63
N HIS A 350 9.66 25.91 -14.53
CA HIS A 350 9.23 24.67 -15.17
C HIS A 350 9.34 24.76 -16.70
N LYS A 351 8.82 25.80 -17.32
CA LYS A 351 8.86 26.00 -18.79
C LYS A 351 10.30 26.13 -19.32
N ARG A 352 11.17 26.80 -18.58
CA ARG A 352 12.56 26.99 -18.97
C ARG A 352 13.36 25.71 -18.81
N GLY A 353 13.16 24.97 -17.74
CA GLY A 353 13.95 23.80 -17.39
C GLY A 353 15.42 24.13 -17.15
N ILE A 354 16.23 23.12 -16.83
CA ILE A 354 17.69 23.23 -16.67
C ILE A 354 18.40 22.37 -17.72
N LEU A 355 19.48 22.90 -18.32
CA LEU A 355 20.30 22.15 -19.28
C LEU A 355 21.04 21.02 -18.55
N ALA A 356 21.03 19.81 -19.11
CA ALA A 356 21.72 18.66 -18.54
C ALA A 356 22.45 17.85 -19.62
N ASP A 357 23.65 17.41 -19.29
CA ASP A 357 24.50 16.62 -20.19
C ASP A 357 24.20 15.12 -20.06
N ALA A 358 23.51 14.57 -21.05
CA ALA A 358 23.21 13.14 -21.13
C ALA A 358 24.49 12.26 -21.18
N GLY A 359 25.61 12.79 -21.69
CA GLY A 359 26.88 12.08 -21.77
C GLY A 359 27.47 11.83 -20.37
N VAL A 360 27.39 12.81 -19.47
CA VAL A 360 27.81 12.65 -18.07
C VAL A 360 26.97 11.56 -17.40
N PHE A 361 25.65 11.58 -17.55
CA PHE A 361 24.77 10.53 -17.00
C PHE A 361 25.10 9.14 -17.56
N LYS A 362 25.36 9.03 -18.86
CA LYS A 362 25.75 7.76 -19.48
C LYS A 362 27.06 7.21 -18.92
N LYS A 363 28.06 8.09 -18.70
CA LYS A 363 29.34 7.73 -18.09
C LYS A 363 29.12 7.24 -16.66
N LEU A 364 28.43 8.03 -15.84
CA LEU A 364 28.13 7.67 -14.44
C LEU A 364 27.32 6.37 -14.35
N ASN A 365 26.38 6.14 -15.26
CA ASN A 365 25.60 4.89 -15.28
C ASN A 365 26.52 3.67 -15.46
N LYS A 366 27.47 3.74 -16.39
CA LYS A 366 28.41 2.65 -16.62
C LYS A 366 29.27 2.40 -15.38
N GLU A 367 29.92 3.45 -14.89
CA GLU A 367 30.84 3.37 -13.73
C GLU A 367 30.12 2.84 -12.48
N TYR A 368 28.97 3.40 -12.14
CA TYR A 368 28.25 3.03 -10.91
C TYR A 368 27.58 1.65 -11.01
N ARG A 369 27.21 1.18 -12.22
CA ARG A 369 26.74 -0.20 -12.38
C ARG A 369 27.86 -1.23 -12.23
N GLU A 370 29.04 -0.94 -12.76
CA GLU A 370 30.20 -1.79 -12.57
C GLU A 370 30.56 -1.89 -11.06
N GLU A 371 30.63 -0.76 -10.38
CA GLU A 371 30.88 -0.68 -8.94
C GLU A 371 29.79 -1.39 -8.12
N LEU A 372 28.50 -1.19 -8.44
CA LEU A 372 27.37 -1.86 -7.77
C LEU A 372 27.48 -3.39 -7.88
N ASN A 373 27.82 -3.90 -9.06
CA ASN A 373 27.99 -5.32 -9.29
C ASN A 373 29.17 -5.92 -8.50
N GLU A 374 30.25 -5.16 -8.34
CA GLU A 374 31.39 -5.60 -7.50
C GLU A 374 31.02 -5.62 -6.02
N ILE A 375 30.32 -4.61 -5.53
CA ILE A 375 29.84 -4.56 -4.15
C ILE A 375 28.87 -5.70 -3.88
N GLU A 376 27.95 -5.99 -4.79
CA GLU A 376 27.00 -7.08 -4.68
C GLU A 376 27.69 -8.43 -4.53
N LYS A 377 28.70 -8.73 -5.37
CA LYS A 377 29.50 -9.95 -5.27
C LYS A 377 30.25 -10.05 -3.94
N ASN A 378 30.79 -8.94 -3.45
CA ASN A 378 31.49 -8.88 -2.18
C ASN A 378 30.54 -9.12 -0.99
N ILE A 379 29.32 -8.57 -1.04
CA ILE A 379 28.28 -8.84 -0.04
C ILE A 379 27.90 -10.33 -0.03
N TRP A 380 27.68 -10.95 -1.20
CA TRP A 380 27.37 -12.37 -1.29
C TRP A 380 28.51 -13.26 -0.80
N LYS A 381 29.76 -12.89 -1.12
CA LYS A 381 30.95 -13.58 -0.60
C LYS A 381 31.03 -13.53 0.93
N LEU A 382 30.78 -12.37 1.53
CA LEU A 382 30.82 -12.20 2.99
C LEU A 382 29.64 -12.87 3.71
N SER A 383 28.49 -12.94 3.06
CA SER A 383 27.29 -13.62 3.62
C SER A 383 27.29 -15.14 3.39
N GLY A 384 28.18 -15.65 2.51
CA GLY A 384 28.22 -17.05 2.10
C GLY A 384 27.07 -17.52 1.24
N GLN A 385 26.25 -16.60 0.72
CA GLN A 385 25.09 -16.90 -0.13
C GLN A 385 24.65 -15.71 -0.97
N GLU A 386 24.03 -15.98 -2.13
CA GLU A 386 23.33 -14.97 -2.92
C GLU A 386 21.96 -14.68 -2.31
N PHE A 387 21.58 -13.40 -2.26
CA PHE A 387 20.28 -12.95 -1.84
C PHE A 387 19.96 -11.57 -2.44
N ASN A 388 18.70 -11.17 -2.44
CA ASN A 388 18.30 -9.85 -2.90
C ASN A 388 18.61 -8.79 -1.83
N ILE A 389 19.70 -8.04 -2.01
CA ILE A 389 20.18 -6.99 -1.09
C ILE A 389 19.17 -5.83 -0.97
N ALA A 390 18.36 -5.58 -2.02
CA ALA A 390 17.31 -4.58 -1.99
C ALA A 390 16.07 -5.02 -1.17
N SER A 391 15.96 -6.31 -0.80
CA SER A 391 14.86 -6.82 0.03
C SER A 391 15.16 -6.68 1.52
N PRO A 392 14.45 -5.82 2.27
CA PRO A 392 14.66 -5.68 3.73
C PRO A 392 14.46 -6.99 4.48
N LYS A 393 13.55 -7.86 4.00
CA LYS A 393 13.27 -9.17 4.61
C LYS A 393 14.45 -10.11 4.46
N GLN A 394 14.92 -10.35 3.22
CA GLN A 394 16.06 -11.24 2.97
C GLN A 394 17.33 -10.73 3.63
N MET A 395 17.56 -9.41 3.59
CA MET A 395 18.67 -8.80 4.29
C MET A 395 18.61 -9.03 5.81
N GLY A 396 17.42 -8.88 6.41
CA GLY A 396 17.21 -9.15 7.84
C GLY A 396 17.48 -10.61 8.20
N GLU A 397 16.98 -11.56 7.40
CA GLU A 397 17.25 -12.98 7.58
C GLU A 397 18.76 -13.31 7.51
N VAL A 398 19.47 -12.72 6.54
CA VAL A 398 20.92 -12.92 6.40
C VAL A 398 21.71 -12.30 7.54
N LEU A 399 21.51 -11.02 7.81
CA LEU A 399 22.30 -10.28 8.81
C LEU A 399 22.00 -10.75 10.23
N PHE A 400 20.72 -10.88 10.60
CA PHE A 400 20.31 -11.04 11.99
C PHE A 400 20.14 -12.49 12.41
N GLU A 401 19.69 -13.38 11.50
CA GLU A 401 19.40 -14.77 11.82
C GLU A 401 20.59 -15.68 11.48
N LYS A 402 21.17 -15.54 10.27
CA LYS A 402 22.27 -16.39 9.83
C LYS A 402 23.65 -15.93 10.33
N MET A 403 23.93 -14.63 10.20
CA MET A 403 25.22 -14.06 10.62
C MET A 403 25.23 -13.62 12.09
N GLY A 404 24.09 -13.54 12.77
CA GLY A 404 23.96 -13.17 14.19
C GLY A 404 24.36 -11.73 14.52
N LEU A 405 24.39 -10.83 13.53
CA LEU A 405 24.80 -9.44 13.69
C LEU A 405 23.68 -8.63 14.35
N VAL A 406 23.73 -8.45 15.67
CA VAL A 406 22.66 -7.77 16.42
C VAL A 406 23.24 -6.86 17.48
N LEU A 407 22.69 -5.64 17.61
CA LEU A 407 22.94 -4.75 18.74
C LEU A 407 22.00 -5.04 19.90
N LYS A 408 22.43 -4.81 21.16
CA LYS A 408 21.61 -4.98 22.37
C LYS A 408 20.29 -4.20 22.30
N ASN A 409 20.28 -2.99 21.70
CA ASN A 409 19.13 -2.10 21.59
C ASN A 409 18.69 -1.91 20.14
N HIS A 410 18.72 -2.96 19.32
CA HIS A 410 18.33 -2.89 17.91
C HIS A 410 16.83 -2.59 17.77
N LYS A 411 16.47 -1.54 17.04
CA LYS A 411 15.07 -1.17 16.80
C LYS A 411 14.37 -2.22 15.97
N LYS A 412 13.11 -2.48 16.33
CA LYS A 412 12.21 -3.36 15.56
C LYS A 412 11.29 -2.54 14.66
N THR A 413 10.85 -3.15 13.59
CA THR A 413 9.76 -2.63 12.75
C THR A 413 8.42 -2.78 13.45
N ALA A 414 7.36 -2.14 12.97
CA ALA A 414 6.01 -2.32 13.48
C ALA A 414 5.55 -3.79 13.48
N GLY A 415 6.06 -4.61 12.54
CA GLY A 415 5.82 -6.06 12.47
C GLY A 415 6.74 -6.91 13.35
N GLY A 416 7.50 -6.32 14.28
CA GLY A 416 8.35 -7.04 15.23
C GLY A 416 9.71 -7.49 14.70
N ALA A 417 9.96 -7.46 13.39
CA ALA A 417 11.25 -7.79 12.79
C ALA A 417 12.31 -6.73 13.10
N LYS A 418 13.59 -7.13 13.18
CA LYS A 418 14.69 -6.19 13.35
C LYS A 418 14.80 -5.26 12.15
N SER A 419 14.98 -3.96 12.41
CA SER A 419 14.99 -2.94 11.36
C SER A 419 16.30 -2.94 10.58
N THR A 420 16.22 -2.98 9.26
CA THR A 420 17.37 -2.79 8.35
C THR A 420 17.47 -1.36 7.83
N ARG A 421 16.83 -0.38 8.50
CA ARG A 421 16.93 1.03 8.11
C ARG A 421 18.38 1.51 8.21
N GLU A 422 18.74 2.48 7.37
CA GLU A 422 20.06 3.07 7.30
C GLU A 422 20.60 3.49 8.67
N SER A 423 19.77 4.20 9.46
CA SER A 423 20.14 4.65 10.81
C SER A 423 20.44 3.53 11.81
N GLU A 424 19.93 2.32 11.59
CA GLU A 424 20.28 1.15 12.43
C GLU A 424 21.53 0.44 11.90
N LEU A 425 21.67 0.34 10.56
CA LEU A 425 22.89 -0.21 9.96
C LEU A 425 24.12 0.67 10.22
N GLU A 426 23.97 1.99 10.21
CA GLU A 426 25.05 2.92 10.56
C GLU A 426 25.67 2.62 11.94
N LYS A 427 24.84 2.29 12.94
CA LYS A 427 25.30 1.91 14.28
C LYS A 427 26.05 0.57 14.31
N MET A 428 25.93 -0.21 13.23
CA MET A 428 26.52 -1.54 13.11
C MET A 428 27.79 -1.57 12.24
N LYS A 429 28.25 -0.42 11.73
CA LYS A 429 29.39 -0.34 10.80
C LYS A 429 30.61 -1.10 11.27
N GLU A 430 30.91 -1.00 12.57
CA GLU A 430 32.09 -1.62 13.16
C GLU A 430 31.94 -3.11 13.50
N LEU A 431 30.70 -3.66 13.39
CA LEU A 431 30.44 -5.05 13.76
C LEU A 431 30.92 -6.05 12.71
N HIS A 432 30.81 -5.71 11.42
CA HIS A 432 31.17 -6.60 10.33
C HIS A 432 31.36 -5.85 9.01
N PRO A 433 32.37 -6.21 8.19
CA PRO A 433 32.65 -5.55 6.90
C PRO A 433 31.49 -5.55 5.89
N ILE A 434 30.51 -6.43 6.03
CA ILE A 434 29.32 -6.49 5.17
C ILE A 434 28.45 -5.23 5.32
N ILE A 435 28.43 -4.60 6.50
CA ILE A 435 27.53 -3.47 6.79
C ILE A 435 27.88 -2.23 5.98
N PRO A 436 29.14 -1.75 5.96
CA PRO A 436 29.54 -0.66 5.07
C PRO A 436 29.19 -0.93 3.61
N LEU A 437 29.44 -2.13 3.11
CA LEU A 437 29.14 -2.50 1.72
C LEU A 437 27.62 -2.45 1.42
N ILE A 438 26.78 -2.86 2.36
CA ILE A 438 25.31 -2.76 2.20
C ILE A 438 24.86 -1.30 2.16
N LEU A 439 25.44 -0.43 2.98
CA LEU A 439 25.13 1.01 2.95
C LEU A 439 25.56 1.63 1.62
N GLU A 440 26.73 1.28 1.14
CA GLU A 440 27.27 1.73 -0.15
C GLU A 440 26.43 1.21 -1.33
N TYR A 441 26.05 -0.06 -1.32
CA TYR A 441 25.12 -0.65 -2.29
C TYR A 441 23.81 0.14 -2.36
N ARG A 442 23.24 0.48 -1.21
CA ARG A 442 21.99 1.25 -1.15
C ARG A 442 22.13 2.66 -1.69
N GLU A 443 23.23 3.35 -1.36
CA GLU A 443 23.52 4.67 -1.90
C GLU A 443 23.58 4.61 -3.44
N LEU A 444 24.42 3.74 -3.99
CA LEU A 444 24.57 3.58 -5.45
C LEU A 444 23.27 3.18 -6.14
N SER A 445 22.56 2.21 -5.58
CA SER A 445 21.28 1.76 -6.13
C SER A 445 20.25 2.88 -6.17
N LYS A 446 20.20 3.71 -5.10
CA LYS A 446 19.33 4.90 -5.03
C LYS A 446 19.72 5.95 -6.08
N LEU A 447 21.02 6.26 -6.21
CA LEU A 447 21.49 7.24 -7.18
C LEU A 447 21.22 6.80 -8.62
N LEU A 448 21.47 5.54 -8.94
CA LEU A 448 21.16 4.95 -10.24
C LEU A 448 19.66 5.02 -10.55
N GLY A 449 18.84 4.47 -9.66
CA GLY A 449 17.40 4.33 -9.89
C GLY A 449 16.61 5.64 -9.82
N THR A 450 17.09 6.64 -9.06
CA THR A 450 16.36 7.89 -8.87
C THR A 450 16.79 8.99 -9.84
N TYR A 451 18.08 9.05 -10.19
CA TYR A 451 18.63 10.18 -10.96
C TYR A 451 19.31 9.75 -12.25
N ILE A 452 20.25 8.82 -12.20
CA ILE A 452 21.16 8.56 -13.32
C ILE A 452 20.45 7.91 -14.49
N GLU A 453 19.56 6.95 -14.26
CA GLU A 453 18.82 6.25 -15.30
C GLU A 453 17.56 6.99 -15.79
N PRO A 454 16.76 7.63 -14.89
CA PRO A 454 15.55 8.32 -15.30
C PRO A 454 15.80 9.66 -15.98
N ILE A 455 16.71 10.49 -15.45
CA ILE A 455 16.92 11.88 -15.93
C ILE A 455 17.19 11.96 -17.43
N PRO A 456 18.10 11.15 -18.03
CA PRO A 456 18.35 11.22 -19.46
C PRO A 456 17.11 10.96 -20.34
N LYS A 457 16.16 10.16 -19.82
CA LYS A 457 14.90 9.83 -20.52
C LYS A 457 13.85 10.95 -20.43
N MET A 458 14.03 11.88 -19.50
CA MET A 458 13.14 13.02 -19.25
C MET A 458 13.60 14.30 -19.95
N LEU A 459 14.78 14.28 -20.57
CA LEU A 459 15.30 15.44 -21.28
C LEU A 459 14.49 15.72 -22.55
N ASP A 460 14.20 16.99 -22.78
CA ASP A 460 13.60 17.44 -24.02
C ASP A 460 14.61 17.43 -25.20
N LYS A 461 14.13 17.78 -26.41
CA LYS A 461 14.97 17.88 -27.62
C LYS A 461 16.14 18.87 -27.51
N ASN A 462 16.11 19.78 -26.54
CA ASN A 462 17.15 20.77 -26.28
C ASN A 462 18.03 20.37 -25.10
N SER A 463 17.96 19.10 -24.65
CA SER A 463 18.67 18.58 -23.48
C SER A 463 18.32 19.30 -22.18
N ARG A 464 17.05 19.75 -22.04
CA ARG A 464 16.58 20.42 -20.81
C ARG A 464 15.68 19.51 -20.02
N LEU A 465 15.87 19.53 -18.70
CA LEU A 465 15.06 18.84 -17.71
C LEU A 465 14.02 19.81 -17.14
N HIS A 466 12.76 19.44 -17.20
CA HIS A 466 11.63 20.25 -16.77
C HIS A 466 11.03 19.71 -15.46
N SER A 467 11.72 19.91 -14.36
CA SER A 467 11.17 19.58 -13.03
C SER A 467 10.06 20.54 -12.64
N ARG A 468 9.04 20.04 -11.96
CA ARG A 468 7.95 20.88 -11.42
C ARG A 468 8.27 21.30 -10.00
N PHE A 469 8.17 22.61 -9.75
CA PHE A 469 8.27 23.21 -8.42
C PHE A 469 6.88 23.60 -7.95
N ILE A 470 6.47 23.08 -6.78
CA ILE A 470 5.12 23.24 -6.23
C ILE A 470 5.20 23.98 -4.91
N GLN A 471 4.55 25.15 -4.83
CA GLN A 471 4.49 25.96 -3.62
C GLN A 471 3.68 25.28 -2.52
N THR A 472 2.57 24.68 -2.90
CA THR A 472 1.59 24.02 -2.01
C THR A 472 1.98 22.61 -1.60
N GLY A 473 3.19 22.14 -1.93
CA GLY A 473 3.60 20.74 -1.77
C GLY A 473 3.92 20.31 -0.33
N ALA A 474 4.07 21.26 0.59
CA ALA A 474 4.38 20.99 1.99
C ALA A 474 3.62 21.91 2.93
N ALA A 475 3.18 21.40 4.09
CA ALA A 475 2.50 22.19 5.12
C ALA A 475 3.40 23.26 5.77
N THR A 476 4.73 23.14 5.61
CA THR A 476 5.72 24.02 6.22
C THR A 476 6.04 25.30 5.44
N GLY A 477 5.42 25.50 4.28
CA GLY A 477 5.76 26.61 3.39
C GLY A 477 6.98 26.37 2.48
N ARG A 478 7.65 25.20 2.57
CA ARG A 478 8.73 24.83 1.66
C ARG A 478 8.18 24.43 0.30
N MET A 479 8.86 24.83 -0.78
CA MET A 479 8.56 24.32 -2.11
C MET A 479 8.90 22.83 -2.21
N ALA A 480 8.04 22.05 -2.86
CA ALA A 480 8.34 20.69 -3.27
C ALA A 480 8.81 20.65 -4.74
N SER A 481 9.55 19.61 -5.09
CA SER A 481 9.99 19.36 -6.46
C SER A 481 9.68 17.92 -6.85
N HIS A 482 9.14 17.71 -8.06
CA HIS A 482 8.88 16.37 -8.61
C HIS A 482 9.02 16.32 -10.14
N ASP A 483 9.05 15.13 -10.67
CA ASP A 483 9.18 14.79 -12.08
C ASP A 483 10.46 15.37 -12.77
N PRO A 484 11.66 15.16 -12.22
CA PRO A 484 12.08 14.47 -11.00
C PRO A 484 12.22 15.42 -9.81
N ASN A 485 12.36 14.86 -8.58
CA ASN A 485 12.70 15.66 -7.41
C ASN A 485 14.19 16.03 -7.44
N LEU A 486 14.49 17.28 -7.78
CA LEU A 486 15.87 17.80 -7.84
C LEU A 486 16.42 18.27 -6.48
N GLN A 487 15.55 18.47 -5.48
CA GLN A 487 15.95 18.95 -4.15
C GLN A 487 16.69 17.89 -3.34
N ASN A 488 16.52 16.62 -3.65
CA ASN A 488 17.09 15.49 -2.91
C ASN A 488 18.39 14.94 -3.55
N ILE A 489 18.98 15.59 -4.54
CA ILE A 489 20.28 15.18 -5.09
C ILE A 489 21.35 15.43 -4.01
N PRO A 490 22.10 14.42 -3.55
CA PRO A 490 23.06 14.56 -2.47
C PRO A 490 24.15 15.60 -2.81
N ILE A 491 24.57 16.34 -1.77
CA ILE A 491 25.67 17.33 -1.87
C ILE A 491 26.91 16.85 -1.12
N SER A 492 26.70 16.12 -0.03
CA SER A 492 27.76 15.71 0.90
C SER A 492 28.67 14.65 0.31
N THR A 493 28.13 13.73 -0.50
CA THR A 493 28.91 12.63 -1.08
C THR A 493 29.55 13.03 -2.40
N GLU A 494 30.70 12.43 -2.71
CA GLU A 494 31.41 12.64 -3.98
C GLU A 494 30.55 12.20 -5.17
N ARG A 495 29.88 11.06 -5.04
CA ARG A 495 28.95 10.52 -6.03
C ARG A 495 27.76 11.47 -6.32
N GLY A 496 27.19 12.07 -5.29
CA GLY A 496 26.13 13.08 -5.45
C GLY A 496 26.63 14.34 -6.16
N ARG A 497 27.83 14.81 -5.81
CA ARG A 497 28.46 15.94 -6.51
C ARG A 497 28.74 15.65 -7.98
N ALA A 498 29.14 14.41 -8.34
CA ALA A 498 29.33 14.01 -9.72
C ALA A 498 28.05 14.10 -10.56
N ILE A 499 26.89 13.73 -9.98
CA ILE A 499 25.57 13.91 -10.65
C ILE A 499 25.29 15.39 -10.90
N ARG A 500 25.61 16.27 -9.94
CA ARG A 500 25.39 17.72 -10.11
C ARG A 500 26.22 18.34 -11.22
N GLN A 501 27.37 17.80 -11.56
CA GLN A 501 28.21 18.25 -12.67
C GLN A 501 27.52 18.06 -14.04
N ALA A 502 26.52 17.18 -14.12
CA ALA A 502 25.73 17.03 -15.33
C ALA A 502 24.81 18.21 -15.64
N PHE A 503 24.51 19.08 -14.66
CA PHE A 503 23.68 20.26 -14.85
C PHE A 503 24.52 21.46 -15.27
N LEU A 504 24.19 22.05 -16.41
CA LEU A 504 25.00 23.06 -17.07
C LEU A 504 24.28 24.40 -17.19
N ALA A 505 25.05 25.47 -17.23
CA ALA A 505 24.55 26.75 -17.70
C ALA A 505 24.41 26.74 -19.24
N THR A 506 23.43 27.45 -19.76
CA THR A 506 23.34 27.73 -21.19
C THR A 506 24.54 28.56 -21.65
N SER A 507 25.01 28.37 -22.89
CA SER A 507 26.14 29.14 -23.44
C SER A 507 25.94 30.65 -23.22
N GLY A 508 26.99 31.31 -22.74
CA GLY A 508 26.97 32.72 -22.38
C GLY A 508 26.38 33.06 -20.99
N PHE A 509 25.92 32.04 -20.25
CA PHE A 509 25.40 32.20 -18.88
C PHE A 509 26.24 31.45 -17.85
N LYS A 510 26.00 31.76 -16.58
CA LYS A 510 26.57 31.04 -15.44
C LYS A 510 25.45 30.58 -14.52
N LEU A 511 25.65 29.46 -13.82
CA LEU A 511 24.81 29.09 -12.66
C LEU A 511 25.29 29.89 -11.45
N ALA A 512 24.38 30.58 -10.80
CA ALA A 512 24.63 31.25 -9.53
C ALA A 512 23.76 30.60 -8.44
N ALA A 513 24.35 30.28 -7.30
CA ALA A 513 23.65 29.75 -6.15
C ALA A 513 23.71 30.78 -5.02
N PHE A 514 22.53 31.05 -4.43
CA PHE A 514 22.40 31.90 -3.26
C PHE A 514 21.73 31.09 -2.17
N ASP A 515 22.31 31.09 -0.97
CA ASP A 515 21.77 30.40 0.18
C ASP A 515 21.91 31.26 1.43
N TYR A 516 20.89 31.20 2.29
CA TYR A 516 20.92 31.88 3.58
C TYR A 516 21.66 30.99 4.60
N SER A 517 22.68 31.53 5.24
CA SER A 517 23.35 30.82 6.31
C SER A 517 22.46 30.69 7.55
N GLN A 518 22.07 29.44 7.90
CA GLN A 518 21.37 29.10 9.14
C GLN A 518 20.09 29.93 9.37
N ILE A 519 19.29 30.19 8.32
CA ILE A 519 18.16 31.12 8.39
C ILE A 519 17.12 30.73 9.44
N GLU A 520 16.80 29.44 9.58
CA GLU A 520 15.82 28.97 10.57
C GLU A 520 16.28 29.25 11.99
N LEU A 521 17.55 29.05 12.32
CA LEU A 521 18.10 29.33 13.64
C LEU A 521 18.16 30.84 13.92
N ARG A 522 18.43 31.68 12.90
CA ARG A 522 18.37 33.14 13.04
C ARG A 522 16.97 33.64 13.32
N ILE A 523 15.98 33.08 12.63
CA ILE A 523 14.57 33.38 12.89
C ILE A 523 14.18 32.90 14.30
N ALA A 524 14.59 31.71 14.70
CA ALA A 524 14.34 31.18 16.03
C ALA A 524 14.94 32.09 17.12
N ALA A 525 16.17 32.58 16.94
CA ALA A 525 16.82 33.54 17.85
C ALA A 525 16.00 34.85 17.99
N ILE A 526 15.48 35.37 16.88
CA ILE A 526 14.67 36.59 16.88
C ILE A 526 13.34 36.35 17.59
N LEU A 527 12.65 35.27 17.26
CA LEU A 527 11.32 34.97 17.82
C LEU A 527 11.36 34.58 19.30
N SER A 528 12.40 33.86 19.73
CA SER A 528 12.58 33.51 21.14
C SER A 528 13.11 34.65 22.00
N GLY A 529 13.79 35.63 21.38
CA GLY A 529 14.50 36.68 22.11
C GLY A 529 15.72 36.15 22.90
N ASP A 530 16.21 34.94 22.57
CA ASP A 530 17.36 34.33 23.25
C ASP A 530 18.64 35.17 23.00
N ILE A 531 19.14 35.79 24.07
CA ILE A 531 20.25 36.71 24.01
C ILE A 531 21.51 35.99 23.54
N THR A 532 21.75 34.76 24.00
CA THR A 532 22.92 33.96 23.66
C THR A 532 22.95 33.63 22.17
N LEU A 533 21.85 33.16 21.61
CA LEU A 533 21.73 32.89 20.16
C LEU A 533 21.92 34.17 19.34
N ILE A 534 21.32 35.29 19.78
CA ILE A 534 21.45 36.58 19.10
C ILE A 534 22.89 37.05 19.09
N GLU A 535 23.61 36.92 20.20
CA GLU A 535 25.04 37.30 20.32
C GLU A 535 25.94 36.43 19.44
N ILE A 536 25.74 35.12 19.42
CA ILE A 536 26.48 34.19 18.54
C ILE A 536 26.33 34.61 17.07
N PHE A 537 25.08 34.90 16.62
CA PHE A 537 24.88 35.35 15.25
C PHE A 537 25.44 36.74 14.95
N LYS A 538 25.52 37.63 15.93
CA LYS A 538 26.16 38.96 15.77
C LYS A 538 27.68 38.86 15.72
N SER A 539 28.29 37.95 16.49
CA SER A 539 29.74 37.72 16.47
C SER A 539 30.20 36.95 15.22
N GLY A 540 29.29 36.33 14.48
CA GLY A 540 29.60 35.51 13.31
C GLY A 540 30.11 34.11 13.66
N GLU A 541 29.93 33.66 14.88
CA GLU A 541 30.28 32.32 15.35
C GLU A 541 29.27 31.29 14.82
N ASP A 542 29.73 30.04 14.75
CA ASP A 542 28.87 28.91 14.38
C ASP A 542 28.08 28.43 15.61
N VAL A 543 26.79 28.27 15.47
CA VAL A 543 25.90 27.78 16.55
C VAL A 543 26.14 26.31 16.86
N HIS A 544 26.68 25.53 15.91
CA HIS A 544 27.01 24.13 16.07
C HIS A 544 28.39 23.91 16.66
#